data_1e6093de79e08896926e6a0bb8714095
#
_entry.id   1e6093de79e08896926e6a0bb8714095
#
_cell.length_a   1.000
_cell.length_b   1.000
_cell.length_c   1.000
_cell.angle_alpha   90.00
_cell.angle_beta   90.00
_cell.angle_gamma   90.00
#
_symmetry.space_group_name_H-M   'P 1'
#
loop_
_entity.id
_entity.type
_entity.pdbx_description
1 polymer ?
#
loop_
_entity_poly.entity_id
_entity_poly.type
_entity_poly.pdbx_seq_one_letter_code
_entity_poly.pdbx_strand_id
1 'polypeptide(L)'
;MGKAPPLSGKEICRVLEREGFKSVRHTGSHKIYQKLTEDGTITIPVPIHSNRPLKKGTLSNILKMAGITSEHLLFIVSLLFQ
;
A
#
# COMPACT_ATOMS: atom_id res chain seq x y z
N MET A 1 12.66 1.74 -16.23
CA MET A 1 11.37 2.26 -15.83
C MET A 1 10.51 1.15 -15.25
N GLY A 2 10.38 1.10 -13.96
CA GLY A 2 9.58 0.08 -13.34
C GLY A 2 8.12 0.44 -13.34
N LYS A 3 7.27 -0.49 -13.75
CA LYS A 3 5.84 -0.37 -13.53
C LYS A 3 5.49 -1.20 -12.31
N ALA A 4 4.69 -0.63 -11.42
CA ALA A 4 4.19 -1.40 -10.29
C ALA A 4 3.29 -2.52 -10.84
N PRO A 5 3.37 -3.74 -10.28
CA PRO A 5 2.46 -4.79 -10.68
C PRO A 5 1.03 -4.44 -10.30
N PRO A 6 0.02 -4.98 -10.99
CA PRO A 6 -1.36 -4.72 -10.60
C PRO A 6 -1.66 -5.39 -9.26
N LEU A 7 -2.07 -4.58 -8.28
CA LEU A 7 -2.38 -5.05 -6.94
C LEU A 7 -3.74 -4.54 -6.50
N SER A 8 -4.50 -5.39 -5.82
CA SER A 8 -5.76 -4.98 -5.21
C SER A 8 -5.47 -4.19 -3.93
N GLY A 9 -6.52 -3.52 -3.41
CA GLY A 9 -6.38 -2.81 -2.14
C GLY A 9 -5.96 -3.74 -1.01
N LYS A 10 -6.53 -4.94 -0.97
CA LYS A 10 -6.16 -5.92 0.07
C LYS A 10 -4.71 -6.34 -0.04
N GLU A 11 -4.22 -6.51 -1.26
CA GLU A 11 -2.82 -6.89 -1.45
C GLU A 11 -1.87 -5.77 -1.06
N ILE A 12 -2.20 -4.51 -1.39
CA ILE A 12 -1.35 -3.40 -0.99
C ILE A 12 -1.37 -3.20 0.53
N CYS A 13 -2.48 -3.55 1.20
CA CYS A 13 -2.53 -3.53 2.65
C CYS A 13 -1.47 -4.46 3.24
N ARG A 14 -1.31 -5.65 2.69
CA ARG A 14 -0.28 -6.58 3.17
C ARG A 14 1.12 -6.03 2.95
N VAL A 15 1.33 -5.35 1.82
CA VAL A 15 2.61 -4.70 1.56
C VAL A 15 2.89 -3.62 2.61
N LEU A 16 1.90 -2.78 2.90
CA LEU A 16 2.05 -1.72 3.89
C LEU A 16 2.32 -2.29 5.28
N GLU A 17 1.64 -3.36 5.65
CA GLU A 17 1.85 -3.99 6.96
C GLU A 17 3.28 -4.52 7.08
N ARG A 18 3.80 -5.10 6.01
CA ARG A 18 5.19 -5.56 6.02
C ARG A 18 6.16 -4.38 6.18
N GLU A 19 5.79 -3.22 5.67
CA GLU A 19 6.65 -2.02 5.74
C GLU A 19 6.48 -1.24 7.03
N GLY A 20 5.75 -1.79 7.98
CA GLY A 20 5.63 -1.18 9.31
C GLY A 20 4.41 -0.31 9.50
N PHE A 21 3.52 -0.25 8.52
CA PHE A 21 2.26 0.48 8.67
C PHE A 21 1.26 -0.37 9.45
N LYS A 22 0.41 0.29 10.21
CA LYS A 22 -0.64 -0.36 11.00
C LYS A 22 -2.00 0.21 10.63
N SER A 23 -2.99 -0.67 10.54
CA SER A 23 -4.35 -0.26 10.30
C SER A 23 -4.91 0.40 11.56
N VAL A 24 -5.37 1.64 11.44
CA VAL A 24 -5.90 2.40 12.57
C VAL A 24 -7.39 2.64 12.46
N ARG A 25 -7.96 2.44 11.28
CA ARG A 25 -9.39 2.61 11.06
C ARG A 25 -9.83 1.80 9.84
N HIS A 26 -11.02 1.29 9.89
CA HIS A 26 -11.61 0.56 8.79
C HIS A 26 -13.03 1.05 8.58
N THR A 27 -13.26 1.70 7.43
CA THR A 27 -14.62 2.02 6.98
C THR A 27 -15.05 0.92 6.02
N GLY A 28 -16.30 0.98 5.54
CA GLY A 28 -16.79 -0.04 4.61
C GLY A 28 -15.95 -0.17 3.33
N SER A 29 -15.41 0.93 2.82
CA SER A 29 -14.71 0.95 1.53
C SER A 29 -13.23 1.29 1.63
N HIS A 30 -12.75 1.71 2.80
CA HIS A 30 -11.35 2.12 2.96
C HIS A 30 -10.77 1.58 4.25
N LYS A 31 -9.47 1.29 4.20
CA LYS A 31 -8.72 0.93 5.39
C LYS A 31 -7.61 1.96 5.54
N ILE A 32 -7.51 2.57 6.72
CA ILE A 32 -6.58 3.67 6.96
C ILE A 32 -5.35 3.12 7.66
N TYR A 33 -4.19 3.30 7.04
CA TYR A 33 -2.92 2.85 7.59
C TYR A 33 -2.09 4.02 8.06
N GLN A 34 -1.35 3.82 9.13
CA GLN A 34 -0.44 4.84 9.66
C GLN A 34 0.89 4.24 10.02
N LYS A 35 1.92 5.07 9.89
CA LYS A 35 3.27 4.74 10.34
C LYS A 35 3.88 5.98 10.95
N LEU A 36 4.41 5.85 12.15
CA LEU A 36 5.13 6.92 12.82
C LEU A 36 6.57 6.94 12.34
N THR A 37 7.03 8.09 11.90
CA THR A 37 8.41 8.30 11.46
C THR A 37 9.01 9.46 12.22
N GLU A 38 10.31 9.68 12.04
CA GLU A 38 10.99 10.84 12.65
C GLU A 38 10.39 12.17 12.21
N ASP A 39 9.85 12.19 10.98
CA ASP A 39 9.28 13.42 10.41
C ASP A 39 7.78 13.55 10.68
N GLY A 40 7.20 12.64 11.44
CA GLY A 40 5.78 12.68 11.76
C GLY A 40 5.05 11.42 11.36
N THR A 41 3.73 11.48 11.34
CA THR A 41 2.89 10.35 11.03
C THR A 41 2.50 10.36 9.55
N ILE A 42 2.71 9.22 8.89
CA ILE A 42 2.24 9.03 7.52
C ILE A 42 0.90 8.33 7.59
N THR A 43 -0.11 8.88 6.95
CA THR A 43 -1.46 8.31 6.93
C THR A 43 -1.86 8.00 5.49
N ILE A 44 -2.25 6.76 5.22
CA ILE A 44 -2.57 6.30 3.87
C ILE A 44 -3.93 5.61 3.86
N PRO A 45 -4.94 6.21 3.20
CA PRO A 45 -6.21 5.52 2.98
C PRO A 45 -6.08 4.57 1.78
N VAL A 46 -6.52 3.33 1.96
CA VAL A 46 -6.45 2.31 0.92
C VAL A 46 -7.84 1.83 0.58
N PRO A 47 -8.30 2.00 -0.68
CA PRO A 47 -9.59 1.47 -1.10
C PRO A 47 -9.57 -0.06 -1.08
N ILE A 48 -10.56 -0.67 -0.45
CA ILE A 48 -10.63 -2.13 -0.33
C ILE A 48 -11.99 -2.71 -0.73
N HIS A 49 -12.83 -1.91 -1.37
CA HIS A 49 -14.18 -2.33 -1.70
C HIS A 49 -14.29 -3.30 -2.88
N SER A 50 -13.18 -3.63 -3.50
CA SER A 50 -13.17 -4.50 -4.67
C SER A 50 -11.91 -5.37 -4.66
N ASN A 51 -12.02 -6.56 -5.27
CA ASN A 51 -10.86 -7.44 -5.45
C ASN A 51 -10.09 -7.11 -6.72
N ARG A 52 -10.54 -6.12 -7.46
CA ARG A 52 -9.86 -5.69 -8.68
C ARG A 52 -8.60 -4.91 -8.34
N PRO A 53 -7.62 -4.91 -9.25
CA PRO A 53 -6.43 -4.09 -9.05
C PRO A 53 -6.80 -2.62 -8.88
N LEU A 54 -6.04 -1.94 -8.03
CA LEU A 54 -6.18 -0.50 -7.87
C LEU A 54 -5.84 0.20 -9.18
N LYS A 55 -6.47 1.34 -9.42
CA LYS A 55 -6.11 2.18 -10.57
C LYS A 55 -4.65 2.61 -10.42
N LYS A 56 -3.98 2.78 -11.57
CA LYS A 56 -2.57 3.16 -11.60
C LYS A 56 -2.27 4.38 -10.74
N GLY A 57 -3.08 5.44 -10.88
CA GLY A 57 -2.86 6.66 -10.11
C GLY A 57 -2.99 6.45 -8.62
N THR A 58 -3.99 5.67 -8.22
CA THR A 58 -4.21 5.36 -6.80
C THR A 58 -3.03 4.59 -6.23
N LEU A 59 -2.60 3.53 -6.93
CA LEU A 59 -1.47 2.73 -6.49
C LEU A 59 -0.19 3.57 -6.43
N SER A 60 0.06 4.38 -7.45
CA SER A 60 1.24 5.24 -7.50
C SER A 60 1.26 6.21 -6.32
N ASN A 61 0.11 6.83 -5.99
CA ASN A 61 0.04 7.75 -4.86
C ASN A 61 0.31 7.04 -3.54
N ILE A 62 -0.24 5.85 -3.36
CA ILE A 62 -0.02 5.08 -2.14
C ILE A 62 1.47 4.79 -1.98
N LEU A 63 2.13 4.34 -3.04
CA LEU A 63 3.54 4.01 -2.99
C LEU A 63 4.39 5.25 -2.71
N LYS A 64 4.04 6.39 -3.30
CA LYS A 64 4.74 7.65 -3.03
C LYS A 64 4.61 8.04 -1.56
N MET A 65 3.41 7.99 -1.02
CA MET A 65 3.19 8.34 0.38
C MET A 65 3.93 7.40 1.32
N ALA A 66 4.01 6.12 0.96
CA ALA A 66 4.69 5.11 1.77
C ALA A 66 6.20 5.14 1.59
N GLY A 67 6.71 5.85 0.60
CA GLY A 67 8.14 5.85 0.31
C GLY A 67 8.64 4.55 -0.30
N ILE A 68 7.77 3.83 -1.00
CA ILE A 68 8.11 2.55 -1.60
C ILE A 68 8.37 2.73 -3.09
N THR A 69 9.57 2.40 -3.54
CA THR A 69 9.91 2.43 -4.96
C THR A 69 9.31 1.22 -5.68
N SER A 70 9.21 1.30 -6.99
CA SER A 70 8.73 0.16 -7.78
C SER A 70 9.60 -1.09 -7.59
N GLU A 71 10.89 -0.89 -7.51
CA GLU A 71 11.84 -1.99 -7.30
C GLU A 71 11.65 -2.64 -5.93
N HIS A 72 11.50 -1.82 -4.91
CA HIS A 72 11.25 -2.31 -3.56
C HIS A 72 9.92 -3.04 -3.49
N LEU A 73 8.90 -2.50 -4.17
CA LEU A 73 7.60 -3.15 -4.23
C LEU A 73 7.69 -4.54 -4.86
N LEU A 74 8.42 -4.69 -5.96
CA LEU A 74 8.59 -5.99 -6.60
C LEU A 74 9.25 -6.99 -5.65
N PHE A 75 10.23 -6.54 -4.89
CA PHE A 75 10.88 -7.39 -3.89
C PHE A 75 9.88 -7.85 -2.81
N ILE A 76 9.10 -6.92 -2.28
CA ILE A 76 8.11 -7.24 -1.25
C ILE A 76 7.07 -8.22 -1.80
N VAL A 77 6.58 -7.96 -3.00
CA VAL A 77 5.57 -8.81 -3.63
C VAL A 77 6.10 -10.22 -3.83
N SER A 78 7.36 -10.37 -4.21
CA SER A 78 7.96 -11.69 -4.40
C SER A 78 8.06 -12.45 -3.09
N LEU A 79 8.15 -11.76 -1.96
CA LEU A 79 8.18 -12.40 -0.65
C LEU A 79 6.78 -12.77 -0.16
N LEU A 80 5.78 -11.93 -0.41
CA LEU A 80 4.44 -12.10 0.13
C LEU A 80 3.52 -12.98 -0.71
N PHE A 81 3.68 -12.95 -2.01
CA PHE A 81 2.72 -13.57 -2.92
C PHE A 81 3.35 -14.62 -3.83
N GLN A 82 4.14 -15.48 -3.25
CA GLN A 82 4.73 -16.59 -4.00
C GLN A 82 3.71 -17.65 -4.36
#